data_96f82bd03558496ccb09a8e62cc206cc
#
_entry.id   96f82bd03558496ccb09a8e62cc206cc
#
_cell.length_a   1.000
_cell.length_b   1.000
_cell.length_c   1.000
_cell.angle_alpha   90.00
_cell.angle_beta   90.00
_cell.angle_gamma   90.00
#
_symmetry.space_group_name_H-M   'P 1'
#
loop_
_entity.id
_entity.type
_entity.pdbx_description
1 polymer ?
#
loop_
_entity_poly.entity_id
_entity_poly.type
_entity_poly.pdbx_seq_one_letter_code
_entity_poly.pdbx_strand_id
1 'polypeptide(L)'
;MGRQSTFSQEVADAICERVAEGEPLRAICREEGMPAWRTVYHWTEDIPEFAAHIARARVMGREAIFEDTLIIADTPEEGVETETSENGVKERRGDMLGHRKLKIETRFKLLAKWDPKKYGERLHNEVTGADGAPLQQVIRLHMTPVEELPE
;
A
#
# COMPACT_ATOMS: atom_id res chain seq x y z
N MET A 1 5.86 -15.67 30.03
CA MET A 1 4.71 -14.77 30.27
C MET A 1 5.06 -13.44 29.64
N GLY A 2 4.44 -13.11 28.50
CA GLY A 2 4.64 -11.83 27.81
C GLY A 2 4.07 -10.71 28.66
N ARG A 3 4.90 -9.72 28.97
CA ARG A 3 4.51 -8.49 29.65
C ARG A 3 3.44 -7.81 28.80
N GLN A 4 2.22 -7.69 29.30
CA GLN A 4 1.19 -6.87 28.62
C GLN A 4 1.74 -5.46 28.55
N SER A 5 2.05 -5.00 27.33
CA SER A 5 2.44 -3.61 27.12
C SER A 5 1.22 -2.76 27.41
N THR A 6 1.28 -2.02 28.50
CA THR A 6 0.23 -1.05 28.86
C THR A 6 0.14 0.00 27.75
N PHE A 7 -1.07 0.34 27.31
CA PHE A 7 -1.27 1.41 26.33
C PHE A 7 -0.68 2.72 26.88
N SER A 8 0.12 3.38 26.06
CA SER A 8 0.66 4.71 26.32
C SER A 8 0.29 5.61 25.15
N GLN A 9 -0.33 6.74 25.43
CA GLN A 9 -0.71 7.72 24.42
C GLN A 9 0.52 8.23 23.65
N GLU A 10 1.61 8.54 24.36
CA GLU A 10 2.87 8.99 23.74
C GLU A 10 3.42 7.97 22.73
N VAL A 11 3.41 6.70 23.10
CA VAL A 11 3.89 5.62 22.20
C VAL A 11 2.94 5.43 21.03
N ALA A 12 1.63 5.53 21.26
CA ALA A 12 0.60 5.44 20.22
C ALA A 12 0.74 6.58 19.20
N ASP A 13 0.96 7.80 19.67
CA ASP A 13 1.16 8.98 18.83
C ASP A 13 2.45 8.89 18.03
N ALA A 14 3.56 8.49 18.65
CA ALA A 14 4.84 8.26 17.96
C ALA A 14 4.73 7.20 16.87
N ILE A 15 3.99 6.11 17.11
CA ILE A 15 3.72 5.09 16.09
C ILE A 15 2.91 5.68 14.95
N CYS A 16 1.86 6.46 15.23
CA CYS A 16 1.03 7.08 14.21
C CYS A 16 1.80 8.09 13.36
N GLU A 17 2.65 8.91 13.96
CA GLU A 17 3.53 9.84 13.27
C GLU A 17 4.43 9.13 12.26
N ARG A 18 5.16 8.12 12.70
CA ARG A 18 6.07 7.36 11.85
C ARG A 18 5.35 6.58 10.73
N VAL A 19 4.16 6.04 11.03
CA VAL A 19 3.32 5.41 10.01
C VAL A 19 2.83 6.44 8.98
N ALA A 20 2.55 7.68 9.40
CA ALA A 20 2.17 8.77 8.51
C ALA A 20 3.34 9.24 7.61
N GLU A 21 4.57 9.05 8.03
CA GLU A 21 5.78 9.25 7.24
C GLU A 21 6.08 8.08 6.27
N GLY A 22 5.25 7.05 6.27
CA GLY A 22 5.39 5.90 5.37
C GLY A 22 6.23 4.75 5.93
N GLU A 23 6.65 4.81 7.20
CA GLU A 23 7.39 3.72 7.81
C GLU A 23 6.50 2.47 8.03
N PRO A 24 7.02 1.26 7.74
CA PRO A 24 6.29 0.03 8.00
C PRO A 24 6.11 -0.21 9.51
N LEU A 25 4.88 -0.41 9.98
CA LEU A 25 4.59 -0.67 11.39
C LEU A 25 5.48 -1.76 12.01
N ARG A 26 5.80 -2.82 11.27
CA ARG A 26 6.67 -3.89 11.77
C ARG A 26 8.13 -3.46 11.93
N ALA A 27 8.60 -2.47 11.18
CA ALA A 27 9.93 -1.90 11.37
C ALA A 27 9.96 -1.09 12.66
N ILE A 28 8.98 -0.23 12.87
CA ILE A 28 8.81 0.56 14.09
C ILE A 28 8.79 -0.35 15.33
N CYS A 29 7.97 -1.41 15.32
CA CYS A 29 7.81 -2.32 16.44
C CYS A 29 9.01 -3.24 16.73
N ARG A 30 10.08 -3.20 15.94
CA ARG A 30 11.33 -3.93 16.21
C ARG A 30 12.32 -3.12 17.03
N GLU A 31 12.09 -1.84 17.18
CA GLU A 31 12.98 -0.97 17.92
C GLU A 31 12.82 -1.14 19.43
N GLU A 32 13.90 -0.85 20.15
CA GLU A 32 13.91 -0.92 21.60
C GLU A 32 12.92 0.10 22.19
N GLY A 33 12.14 -0.32 23.18
CA GLY A 33 11.11 0.53 23.80
C GLY A 33 9.75 0.54 23.07
N MET A 34 9.66 0.02 21.85
CA MET A 34 8.39 -0.07 21.13
C MET A 34 7.61 -1.34 21.46
N PRO A 35 6.28 -1.28 21.45
CA PRO A 35 5.44 -2.45 21.68
C PRO A 35 5.56 -3.45 20.53
N ALA A 36 5.30 -4.72 20.82
CA ALA A 36 5.20 -5.73 19.77
C ALA A 36 4.05 -5.39 18.81
N TRP A 37 4.21 -5.65 17.51
CA TRP A 37 3.21 -5.35 16.50
C TRP A 37 1.81 -5.93 16.81
N ARG A 38 1.74 -7.10 17.47
CA ARG A 38 0.48 -7.71 17.92
C ARG A 38 -0.23 -6.86 18.96
N THR A 39 0.53 -6.26 19.88
CA THR A 39 -0.01 -5.34 20.90
C THR A 39 -0.64 -4.13 20.23
N VAL A 40 0.00 -3.57 19.20
CA VAL A 40 -0.56 -2.44 18.43
C VAL A 40 -1.86 -2.84 17.72
N TYR A 41 -1.95 -4.07 17.19
CA TYR A 41 -3.21 -4.57 16.61
C TYR A 41 -4.32 -4.72 17.66
N HIS A 42 -4.03 -5.23 18.85
CA HIS A 42 -5.00 -5.27 19.96
C HIS A 42 -5.46 -3.86 20.35
N TRP A 43 -4.57 -2.87 20.37
CA TRP A 43 -4.97 -1.48 20.61
C TRP A 43 -5.94 -0.97 19.53
N THR A 44 -5.80 -1.39 18.27
CA THR A 44 -6.76 -1.00 17.22
C THR A 44 -8.12 -1.67 17.38
N GLU A 45 -8.19 -2.82 18.07
CA GLU A 45 -9.45 -3.52 18.37
C GLU A 45 -10.12 -2.93 19.61
N ASP A 46 -9.32 -2.61 20.64
CA ASP A 46 -9.81 -2.23 21.97
C ASP A 46 -10.06 -0.71 22.12
N ILE A 47 -9.35 0.13 21.33
CA ILE A 47 -9.36 1.59 21.48
C ILE A 47 -9.81 2.28 20.19
N PRO A 48 -11.09 2.66 20.05
CA PRO A 48 -11.62 3.25 18.82
C PRO A 48 -10.90 4.54 18.38
N GLU A 49 -10.46 5.36 19.34
CA GLU A 49 -9.72 6.60 19.05
C GLU A 49 -8.37 6.30 18.40
N PHE A 50 -7.64 5.31 18.90
CA PHE A 50 -6.39 4.85 18.30
C PHE A 50 -6.64 4.21 16.94
N ALA A 51 -7.69 3.41 16.79
CA ALA A 51 -8.08 2.83 15.50
C ALA A 51 -8.30 3.90 14.42
N ALA A 52 -9.01 4.98 14.77
CA ALA A 52 -9.23 6.10 13.87
C ALA A 52 -7.93 6.87 13.56
N HIS A 53 -7.05 7.03 14.54
CA HIS A 53 -5.77 7.73 14.38
C HIS A 53 -4.82 6.96 13.47
N ILE A 54 -4.60 5.66 13.71
CA ILE A 54 -3.73 4.83 12.89
C ILE A 54 -4.28 4.63 11.46
N ALA A 55 -5.60 4.63 11.28
CA ALA A 55 -6.22 4.58 9.96
C ALA A 55 -5.88 5.84 9.15
N ARG A 56 -5.99 7.04 9.75
CA ARG A 56 -5.57 8.30 9.12
C ARG A 56 -4.07 8.31 8.81
N ALA A 57 -3.24 7.90 9.76
CA ALA A 57 -1.80 7.79 9.59
C ALA A 57 -1.41 6.91 8.38
N ARG A 58 -2.10 5.78 8.20
CA ARG A 58 -1.89 4.91 7.02
C ARG A 58 -2.28 5.58 5.70
N VAL A 59 -3.28 6.46 5.69
CA VAL A 59 -3.63 7.23 4.49
C VAL A 59 -2.52 8.20 4.15
N MET A 60 -2.05 8.98 5.14
CA MET A 60 -0.94 9.94 4.98
C MET A 60 0.35 9.22 4.57
N GLY A 61 0.66 8.08 5.17
CA GLY A 61 1.85 7.30 4.83
C GLY A 61 1.86 6.79 3.38
N ARG A 62 0.70 6.52 2.78
CA ARG A 62 0.64 6.21 1.34
C ARG A 62 0.99 7.41 0.48
N GLU A 63 0.57 8.62 0.85
CA GLU A 63 0.98 9.85 0.17
C GLU A 63 2.49 10.06 0.29
N ALA A 64 3.04 9.95 1.51
CA ALA A 64 4.47 10.08 1.74
C ALA A 64 5.29 9.10 0.88
N ILE A 65 4.86 7.82 0.81
CA ILE A 65 5.50 6.82 -0.05
C ILE A 65 5.40 7.21 -1.54
N PHE A 66 4.29 7.81 -1.97
CA PHE A 66 4.12 8.28 -3.35
C PHE A 66 5.06 9.45 -3.65
N GLU A 67 5.12 10.46 -2.78
CA GLU A 67 6.02 11.61 -2.93
C GLU A 67 7.49 11.21 -2.93
N ASP A 68 7.89 10.29 -2.06
CA ASP A 68 9.23 9.73 -2.02
C ASP A 68 9.65 9.08 -3.35
N THR A 69 8.71 8.56 -4.16
CA THR A 69 9.06 7.99 -5.46
C THR A 69 9.59 9.03 -6.42
N LEU A 70 9.13 10.28 -6.33
CA LEU A 70 9.64 11.41 -7.11
C LEU A 70 11.06 11.75 -6.67
N ILE A 71 11.31 11.82 -5.37
CA ILE A 71 12.65 12.08 -4.82
C ILE A 71 13.63 10.99 -5.27
N ILE A 72 13.22 9.72 -5.22
CA ILE A 72 14.06 8.60 -5.68
C ILE A 72 14.31 8.67 -7.18
N ALA A 73 13.31 9.10 -7.97
CA ALA A 73 13.45 9.24 -9.42
C ALA A 73 14.43 10.36 -9.80
N ASP A 74 14.35 11.48 -9.07
CA ASP A 74 15.12 12.69 -9.40
C ASP A 74 16.52 12.71 -8.79
N THR A 75 16.79 11.86 -7.78
CA THR A 75 18.06 11.81 -7.07
C THR A 75 18.90 10.64 -7.56
N PRO A 76 20.04 10.89 -8.26
CA PRO A 76 21.00 9.83 -8.61
C PRO A 76 21.56 9.18 -7.34
N GLU A 77 21.65 7.85 -7.34
CA GLU A 77 22.25 7.07 -6.24
C GLU A 77 23.49 6.37 -6.78
N GLU A 78 24.69 6.81 -6.33
CA GLU A 78 25.93 6.21 -6.77
C GLU A 78 26.13 4.84 -6.12
N GLY A 79 26.45 3.85 -6.92
CA GLY A 79 26.72 2.49 -6.47
C GLY A 79 27.91 1.87 -7.15
N VAL A 80 28.40 0.77 -6.59
CA VAL A 80 29.51 -0.01 -7.12
C VAL A 80 29.01 -1.39 -7.49
N GLU A 81 29.14 -1.74 -8.75
CA GLU A 81 28.88 -3.09 -9.25
C GLU A 81 30.22 -3.82 -9.42
N THR A 82 30.37 -4.95 -8.73
CA THR A 82 31.59 -5.74 -8.77
C THR A 82 31.34 -7.04 -9.52
N GLU A 83 32.01 -7.21 -10.65
CA GLU A 83 31.97 -8.43 -11.45
C GLU A 83 33.28 -9.20 -11.23
N THR A 84 33.15 -10.42 -10.69
CA THR A 84 34.29 -11.30 -10.48
C THR A 84 34.32 -12.39 -11.57
N SER A 85 35.38 -12.43 -12.36
CA SER A 85 35.59 -13.45 -13.40
C SER A 85 36.95 -14.14 -13.18
N GLU A 86 37.19 -15.23 -13.91
CA GLU A 86 38.52 -15.94 -13.89
C GLU A 86 39.68 -15.00 -14.24
N ASN A 87 39.42 -13.90 -14.96
CA ASN A 87 40.40 -12.93 -15.41
C ASN A 87 40.61 -11.75 -14.45
N GLY A 88 39.94 -11.75 -13.28
CA GLY A 88 40.08 -10.71 -12.27
C GLY A 88 38.75 -10.10 -11.83
N VAL A 89 38.86 -9.10 -10.98
CA VAL A 89 37.74 -8.33 -10.43
C VAL A 89 37.63 -7.02 -11.21
N LYS A 90 36.44 -6.75 -11.77
CA LYS A 90 36.13 -5.51 -12.46
C LYS A 90 35.10 -4.74 -11.63
N GLU A 91 35.48 -3.53 -11.22
CA GLU A 91 34.56 -2.61 -10.57
C GLU A 91 34.00 -1.60 -11.57
N ARG A 92 32.69 -1.41 -11.52
CA ARG A 92 31.98 -0.38 -12.27
C ARG A 92 31.25 0.53 -11.29
N ARG A 93 31.56 1.82 -11.32
CA ARG A 93 30.84 2.83 -10.55
C ARG A 93 29.87 3.56 -11.47
N GLY A 94 28.68 3.82 -10.97
CA GLY A 94 27.65 4.54 -11.71
C GLY A 94 26.35 4.67 -10.93
N ASP A 95 25.39 5.34 -11.51
CA ASP A 95 24.05 5.43 -10.93
C ASP A 95 23.38 4.04 -10.90
N MET A 96 22.81 3.70 -9.76
CA MET A 96 22.07 2.45 -9.53
C MET A 96 20.67 2.47 -10.17
N LEU A 97 20.60 2.77 -11.46
CA LEU A 97 19.34 2.88 -12.21
C LEU A 97 18.42 1.68 -12.02
N GLY A 98 18.95 0.47 -12.08
CA GLY A 98 18.18 -0.76 -11.89
C GLY A 98 17.55 -0.85 -10.50
N HIS A 99 18.30 -0.51 -9.47
CA HIS A 99 17.82 -0.52 -8.09
C HIS A 99 16.78 0.58 -7.85
N ARG A 100 17.02 1.79 -8.33
CA ARG A 100 16.06 2.91 -8.26
C ARG A 100 14.76 2.56 -8.97
N LYS A 101 14.85 2.03 -10.20
CA LYS A 101 13.68 1.56 -10.95
C LYS A 101 12.90 0.50 -10.17
N LEU A 102 13.58 -0.47 -9.58
CA LEU A 102 12.94 -1.50 -8.76
C LEU A 102 12.23 -0.92 -7.53
N LYS A 103 12.85 0.04 -6.82
CA LYS A 103 12.24 0.74 -5.69
C LYS A 103 10.93 1.42 -6.12
N ILE A 104 10.96 2.20 -7.20
CA ILE A 104 9.82 2.95 -7.73
C ILE A 104 8.70 2.00 -8.16
N GLU A 105 9.01 1.00 -9.00
CA GLU A 105 8.02 0.04 -9.49
C GLU A 105 7.35 -0.75 -8.35
N THR A 106 8.12 -1.15 -7.34
CA THR A 106 7.59 -1.86 -6.19
C THR A 106 6.64 -0.98 -5.38
N ARG A 107 7.00 0.29 -5.15
CA ARG A 107 6.15 1.24 -4.44
C ARG A 107 4.84 1.51 -5.18
N PHE A 108 4.88 1.75 -6.50
CA PHE A 108 3.67 1.93 -7.30
C PHE A 108 2.77 0.69 -7.29
N LYS A 109 3.35 -0.50 -7.42
CA LYS A 109 2.58 -1.76 -7.34
C LYS A 109 1.91 -1.96 -5.98
N LEU A 110 2.56 -1.57 -4.89
CA LEU A 110 1.98 -1.62 -3.54
C LEU A 110 0.88 -0.58 -3.36
N LEU A 111 1.12 0.67 -3.78
CA LEU A 111 0.14 1.75 -3.71
C LEU A 111 -1.14 1.41 -4.50
N ALA A 112 -1.00 0.88 -5.71
CA ALA A 112 -2.12 0.44 -6.54
C ALA A 112 -2.95 -0.69 -5.88
N LYS A 113 -2.32 -1.56 -5.08
CA LYS A 113 -3.01 -2.62 -4.33
C LYS A 113 -3.68 -2.10 -3.05
N TRP A 114 -3.07 -1.13 -2.37
CA TRP A 114 -3.60 -0.57 -1.12
C TRP A 114 -4.76 0.39 -1.35
N ASP A 115 -4.70 1.15 -2.44
CA ASP A 115 -5.76 2.06 -2.85
C ASP A 115 -5.90 2.10 -4.38
N PRO A 116 -6.59 1.09 -4.96
CA PRO A 116 -6.73 0.97 -6.40
C PRO A 116 -7.55 2.10 -7.03
N LYS A 117 -8.40 2.77 -6.25
CA LYS A 117 -9.17 3.91 -6.77
C LYS A 117 -8.30 5.13 -7.02
N LYS A 118 -7.27 5.34 -6.21
CA LYS A 118 -6.39 6.49 -6.27
C LYS A 118 -5.14 6.25 -7.12
N TYR A 119 -4.50 5.10 -6.95
CA TYR A 119 -3.20 4.77 -7.55
C TYR A 119 -3.26 3.64 -8.59
N GLY A 120 -4.44 3.03 -8.80
CA GLY A 120 -4.61 1.99 -9.80
C GLY A 120 -4.63 2.52 -11.22
N GLU A 121 -4.20 1.72 -12.18
CA GLU A 121 -4.37 2.02 -13.59
C GLU A 121 -5.85 2.00 -13.95
N ARG A 122 -6.35 3.06 -14.58
CA ARG A 122 -7.72 3.10 -15.09
C ARG A 122 -7.75 2.38 -16.44
N LEU A 123 -8.21 1.14 -16.46
CA LEU A 123 -8.54 0.46 -17.70
C LEU A 123 -9.87 1.03 -18.22
N HIS A 124 -9.80 1.82 -19.29
CA HIS A 124 -10.99 2.24 -20.03
C HIS A 124 -11.35 1.09 -20.98
N ASN A 125 -12.26 0.21 -20.55
CA ASN A 125 -12.84 -0.79 -21.43
C ASN A 125 -14.07 -0.18 -22.10
N GLU A 126 -13.91 0.28 -23.33
CA GLU A 126 -15.04 0.65 -24.18
C GLU A 126 -15.56 -0.64 -24.84
N VAL A 127 -16.67 -1.16 -24.34
CA VAL A 127 -17.32 -2.33 -24.90
C VAL A 127 -18.37 -1.82 -25.91
N THR A 128 -18.00 -1.90 -27.19
CA THR A 128 -18.90 -1.55 -28.31
C THR A 128 -19.48 -2.81 -28.94
N GLY A 129 -20.69 -2.67 -29.49
CA GLY A 129 -21.28 -3.72 -30.33
C GLY A 129 -20.56 -3.89 -31.66
N ALA A 130 -21.06 -4.77 -32.53
CA ALA A 130 -20.55 -4.94 -33.87
C ALA A 130 -20.51 -3.59 -34.60
N ASP A 131 -19.42 -3.34 -35.35
CA ASP A 131 -19.17 -2.11 -36.10
C ASP A 131 -19.08 -0.82 -35.27
N GLY A 132 -18.75 -0.92 -33.95
CA GLY A 132 -18.63 0.25 -33.09
C GLY A 132 -19.96 0.84 -32.61
N ALA A 133 -21.07 0.17 -32.84
CA ALA A 133 -22.38 0.62 -32.38
C ALA A 133 -22.55 0.48 -30.86
N PRO A 134 -23.40 1.31 -30.21
CA PRO A 134 -23.70 1.15 -28.78
C PRO A 134 -24.28 -0.23 -28.48
N LEU A 135 -23.86 -0.84 -27.35
CA LEU A 135 -24.47 -2.08 -26.88
C LEU A 135 -25.97 -1.90 -26.57
N GLN A 136 -26.81 -2.65 -27.26
CA GLN A 136 -28.22 -2.73 -26.93
C GLN A 136 -28.43 -3.75 -25.81
N GLN A 137 -28.78 -3.28 -24.62
CA GLN A 137 -29.22 -4.15 -23.54
C GLN A 137 -30.71 -4.42 -23.67
N VAL A 138 -31.11 -5.65 -23.97
CA VAL A 138 -32.49 -6.09 -23.95
C VAL A 138 -32.79 -6.70 -22.59
N ILE A 139 -33.49 -5.97 -21.73
CA ILE A 139 -33.98 -6.49 -20.45
C ILE A 139 -35.33 -7.17 -20.70
N ARG A 140 -35.37 -8.48 -20.60
CA ARG A 140 -36.64 -9.26 -20.62
C ARG A 140 -37.11 -9.42 -19.18
N LEU A 141 -38.14 -8.69 -18.82
CA LEU A 141 -38.87 -8.87 -17.54
C LEU A 141 -39.84 -10.02 -17.68
N HIS A 142 -39.60 -11.14 -16.98
CA HIS A 142 -40.57 -12.19 -16.80
C HIS A 142 -41.40 -11.89 -15.54
N MET A 143 -42.62 -11.45 -15.72
CA MET A 143 -43.56 -11.30 -14.61
C MET A 143 -44.25 -12.67 -14.41
N THR A 144 -43.95 -13.33 -13.30
CA THR A 144 -44.75 -14.48 -12.84
C THR A 144 -45.99 -13.94 -12.15
N PRO A 145 -47.21 -14.44 -12.50
CA PRO A 145 -48.41 -14.07 -11.76
C PRO A 145 -48.26 -14.52 -10.30
N VAL A 146 -48.59 -13.64 -9.37
CA VAL A 146 -48.72 -14.02 -7.96
C VAL A 146 -49.95 -14.91 -7.86
N GLU A 147 -49.75 -16.18 -7.55
CA GLU A 147 -50.84 -17.09 -7.21
C GLU A 147 -51.50 -16.57 -5.93
N GLU A 148 -52.81 -16.27 -5.99
CA GLU A 148 -53.57 -15.87 -4.81
C GLU A 148 -53.46 -16.97 -3.76
N LEU A 149 -52.98 -16.62 -2.58
CA LEU A 149 -52.97 -17.52 -1.43
C LEU A 149 -54.42 -17.80 -1.04
N PRO A 150 -54.84 -19.06 -0.87
CA PRO A 150 -56.18 -19.39 -0.38
C PRO A 150 -56.34 -18.86 1.05
N GLU A 151 -57.53 -18.30 1.34
CA GLU A 151 -57.95 -17.80 2.66
C GLU A 151 -57.95 -18.90 3.75
#